data_47483eb2dbab6db7ebf7ffe24bccf0cd
#
_entry.id   47483eb2dbab6db7ebf7ffe24bccf0cd
#
_cell.length_a   1.000
_cell.length_b   1.000
_cell.length_c   1.000
_cell.angle_alpha   90.00
_cell.angle_beta   90.00
_cell.angle_gamma   90.00
#
_symmetry.space_group_name_H-M   'P 1'
#
loop_
_entity.id
_entity.type
_entity.pdbx_description
1 polymer ?
#
loop_
_entity_poly.entity_id
_entity_poly.type
_entity_poly.pdbx_seq_one_letter_code
_entity_poly.pdbx_strand_id
1 'polypeptide(L)'
;MTINTTNLKIICLLAISMKMFVGTSGWNYSWNGENTLDWYVKNTKFNAIELNYSFYRFPTIKSVLLWKASGKDMSWSVKMNRIVTHRLRLNENSYKYVKDFIGIFKKSKLNLDNILFQLPPSMDIKNIDRIIKLADLAGKDRAVFEARNTSFFNENVYKLLRKKGITLASIDSPIGNFYVKTTDKVYLRLHGRKTWYNYRYSRKQLVNILESIEKLKPKSLYVFFNNTDMFNNAKMFVDIINEKHGNLLRNKQRRQIP
;
A
#
# COMPACT_ATOMS: atom_id res chain seq x y z
N MET A 1 -46.89 15.69 -2.68
CA MET A 1 -45.56 15.83 -3.30
C MET A 1 -44.89 14.45 -3.29
N THR A 2 -44.96 13.79 -4.42
CA THR A 2 -44.39 12.43 -4.61
C THR A 2 -42.90 12.59 -4.96
N ILE A 3 -42.02 12.24 -4.04
CA ILE A 3 -40.58 12.24 -4.27
C ILE A 3 -40.25 11.11 -5.24
N ASN A 4 -39.75 11.52 -6.41
CA ASN A 4 -39.49 10.66 -7.56
C ASN A 4 -38.35 9.67 -7.21
N THR A 5 -38.68 8.37 -7.09
CA THR A 5 -37.77 7.27 -6.77
C THR A 5 -36.60 7.11 -7.73
N THR A 6 -36.68 7.72 -8.93
CA THR A 6 -35.60 7.76 -9.92
C THR A 6 -34.45 8.66 -9.48
N ASN A 7 -34.70 9.76 -8.76
CA ASN A 7 -33.66 10.66 -8.26
C ASN A 7 -32.86 10.07 -7.09
N LEU A 8 -33.46 9.21 -6.27
CA LEU A 8 -32.74 8.50 -5.20
C LEU A 8 -31.76 7.44 -5.76
N LYS A 9 -32.10 6.78 -6.86
CA LYS A 9 -31.21 5.82 -7.53
C LYS A 9 -30.00 6.50 -8.21
N ILE A 10 -30.21 7.72 -8.76
CA ILE A 10 -29.12 8.49 -9.39
C ILE A 10 -28.16 9.06 -8.34
N ILE A 11 -28.66 9.48 -7.18
CA ILE A 11 -27.81 9.95 -6.05
C ILE A 11 -27.01 8.80 -5.45
N CYS A 12 -27.53 7.58 -5.47
CA CYS A 12 -26.78 6.39 -5.02
C CYS A 12 -25.70 5.92 -6.02
N LEU A 13 -25.80 6.30 -7.30
CA LEU A 13 -24.83 5.95 -8.36
C LEU A 13 -23.62 6.88 -8.42
N LEU A 14 -23.64 8.00 -7.70
CA LEU A 14 -22.52 8.93 -7.56
C LEU A 14 -21.69 8.71 -6.28
N ALA A 15 -21.94 7.64 -5.53
CA ALA A 15 -21.01 7.18 -4.53
C ALA A 15 -19.69 6.83 -5.23
N ILE A 16 -18.70 7.70 -5.13
CA ILE A 16 -17.33 7.49 -5.66
C ILE A 16 -16.86 6.13 -5.15
N SER A 17 -16.94 5.12 -6.01
CA SER A 17 -16.52 3.77 -5.69
C SER A 17 -15.04 3.82 -5.28
N MET A 18 -14.74 3.46 -4.04
CA MET A 18 -13.37 3.35 -3.53
C MET A 18 -12.55 2.44 -4.44
N LYS A 19 -11.44 2.98 -4.98
CA LYS A 19 -10.51 2.18 -5.78
C LYS A 19 -9.72 1.26 -4.84
N MET A 20 -9.75 -0.04 -5.08
CA MET A 20 -9.08 -1.03 -4.22
C MET A 20 -7.94 -1.73 -4.94
N PHE A 21 -6.80 -1.79 -4.27
CA PHE A 21 -5.56 -2.40 -4.75
C PHE A 21 -5.09 -3.39 -3.70
N VAL A 22 -5.07 -4.68 -4.06
CA VAL A 22 -4.73 -5.78 -3.15
C VAL A 22 -3.57 -6.57 -3.70
N GLY A 23 -2.60 -6.86 -2.86
CA GLY A 23 -1.43 -7.64 -3.21
C GLY A 23 -0.63 -8.12 -2.00
N THR A 24 0.54 -8.63 -2.28
CA THR A 24 1.49 -9.15 -1.30
C THR A 24 2.78 -8.32 -1.27
N SER A 25 3.52 -8.44 -0.17
CA SER A 25 4.83 -7.83 0.00
C SER A 25 5.92 -8.66 -0.71
N GLY A 26 5.89 -8.63 -2.04
CA GLY A 26 6.74 -9.44 -2.92
C GLY A 26 6.01 -10.64 -3.51
N TRP A 27 6.69 -11.36 -4.38
CA TRP A 27 6.16 -12.51 -5.12
C TRP A 27 7.07 -13.76 -5.09
N ASN A 28 8.34 -13.61 -4.72
CA ASN A 28 9.30 -14.70 -4.72
C ASN A 28 9.25 -15.45 -3.39
N TYR A 29 8.27 -16.34 -3.28
CA TYR A 29 7.99 -17.17 -2.11
C TYR A 29 7.55 -18.56 -2.56
N SER A 30 7.63 -19.56 -1.68
CA SER A 30 7.29 -20.96 -1.96
C SER A 30 5.87 -21.21 -2.47
N TRP A 31 4.93 -20.30 -2.21
CA TRP A 31 3.56 -20.38 -2.74
C TRP A 31 3.44 -19.96 -4.21
N ASN A 32 4.46 -19.32 -4.77
CA ASN A 32 4.53 -18.97 -6.19
C ASN A 32 5.26 -20.09 -6.93
N GLY A 33 4.52 -20.86 -7.74
CA GLY A 33 5.02 -22.10 -8.34
C GLY A 33 6.29 -21.93 -9.20
N GLU A 34 6.54 -20.75 -9.77
CA GLU A 34 7.70 -20.46 -10.62
C GLU A 34 8.65 -19.44 -9.97
N ASN A 35 8.30 -18.90 -8.80
CA ASN A 35 9.02 -17.79 -8.17
C ASN A 35 9.17 -16.54 -9.06
N THR A 36 8.33 -16.39 -10.09
CA THR A 36 8.40 -15.31 -11.08
C THR A 36 7.27 -14.28 -10.89
N LEU A 37 7.49 -13.06 -11.38
CA LEU A 37 6.44 -12.05 -11.44
C LEU A 37 5.37 -12.43 -12.47
N ASP A 38 5.75 -13.07 -13.57
CA ASP A 38 4.82 -13.54 -14.60
C ASP A 38 3.80 -14.52 -14.00
N TRP A 39 4.27 -15.46 -13.21
CA TRP A 39 3.37 -16.38 -12.50
C TRP A 39 2.42 -15.63 -11.56
N TYR A 40 2.95 -14.66 -10.79
CA TYR A 40 2.15 -13.85 -9.88
C TYR A 40 1.03 -13.12 -10.62
N VAL A 41 1.34 -12.47 -11.73
CA VAL A 41 0.37 -11.72 -12.54
C VAL A 41 -0.68 -12.64 -13.17
N LYS A 42 -0.25 -13.80 -13.69
CA LYS A 42 -1.14 -14.74 -14.40
C LYS A 42 -2.02 -15.57 -13.45
N ASN A 43 -1.49 -16.00 -12.32
CA ASN A 43 -2.12 -17.00 -11.46
C ASN A 43 -2.78 -16.42 -10.21
N THR A 44 -2.64 -15.12 -9.95
CA THR A 44 -3.35 -14.47 -8.85
C THR A 44 -4.42 -13.51 -9.38
N LYS A 45 -5.41 -13.23 -8.53
CA LYS A 45 -6.42 -12.18 -8.80
C LYS A 45 -6.00 -10.83 -8.22
N PHE A 46 -4.72 -10.69 -7.85
CA PHE A 46 -4.20 -9.45 -7.28
C PHE A 46 -3.97 -8.41 -8.38
N ASN A 47 -4.19 -7.15 -8.03
CA ASN A 47 -4.00 -6.01 -8.94
C ASN A 47 -2.94 -5.03 -8.44
N ALA A 48 -2.24 -5.37 -7.38
CA ALA A 48 -1.15 -4.58 -6.81
C ALA A 48 0.00 -5.47 -6.35
N ILE A 49 1.17 -4.85 -6.21
CA ILE A 49 2.36 -5.48 -5.68
C ILE A 49 3.19 -4.49 -4.88
N GLU A 50 3.76 -4.95 -3.76
CA GLU A 50 4.73 -4.18 -2.99
C GLU A 50 6.11 -4.81 -3.15
N LEU A 51 7.03 -4.10 -3.80
CA LEU A 51 8.40 -4.57 -4.02
C LEU A 51 9.23 -4.38 -2.74
N ASN A 52 9.52 -5.47 -2.03
CA ASN A 52 10.37 -5.46 -0.83
C ASN A 52 11.86 -5.70 -1.12
N TYR A 53 12.21 -6.26 -2.26
CA TYR A 53 13.61 -6.47 -2.67
C TYR A 53 14.44 -5.18 -2.61
N SER A 54 13.83 -4.06 -3.01
CA SER A 54 14.44 -2.73 -3.03
C SER A 54 14.88 -2.22 -1.65
N PHE A 55 14.32 -2.77 -0.58
CA PHE A 55 14.74 -2.46 0.79
C PHE A 55 16.18 -2.90 1.06
N TYR A 56 16.60 -4.03 0.51
CA TYR A 56 17.93 -4.60 0.71
C TYR A 56 18.94 -4.17 -0.35
N ARG A 57 18.49 -4.04 -1.61
CA ARG A 57 19.36 -3.72 -2.76
C ARG A 57 18.68 -2.69 -3.65
N PHE A 58 19.43 -1.70 -4.12
CA PHE A 58 18.94 -0.81 -5.16
C PHE A 58 18.64 -1.63 -6.41
N PRO A 59 17.44 -1.47 -7.00
CA PRO A 59 17.14 -2.11 -8.27
C PRO A 59 18.00 -1.53 -9.39
N THR A 60 18.29 -2.33 -10.40
CA THR A 60 18.89 -1.84 -11.64
C THR A 60 17.82 -1.42 -12.64
N ILE A 61 18.17 -0.55 -13.59
CA ILE A 61 17.24 -0.18 -14.67
C ILE A 61 16.77 -1.44 -15.42
N LYS A 62 17.69 -2.40 -15.69
CA LYS A 62 17.36 -3.67 -16.34
C LYS A 62 16.31 -4.46 -15.56
N SER A 63 16.47 -4.59 -14.25
CA SER A 63 15.49 -5.28 -13.39
C SER A 63 14.11 -4.60 -13.44
N VAL A 64 14.08 -3.26 -13.37
CA VAL A 64 12.81 -2.51 -13.40
C VAL A 64 12.12 -2.62 -14.76
N LEU A 65 12.87 -2.65 -15.87
CA LEU A 65 12.31 -2.88 -17.21
C LEU A 65 11.68 -4.26 -17.34
N LEU A 66 12.32 -5.31 -16.80
CA LEU A 66 11.75 -6.65 -16.74
C LEU A 66 10.46 -6.69 -15.91
N TRP A 67 10.46 -6.09 -14.73
CA TRP A 67 9.26 -6.01 -13.88
C TRP A 67 8.13 -5.24 -14.56
N LYS A 68 8.46 -4.15 -15.26
CA LYS A 68 7.48 -3.39 -16.03
C LYS A 68 6.85 -4.23 -17.13
N ALA A 69 7.65 -5.03 -17.86
CA ALA A 69 7.14 -5.87 -18.94
C ALA A 69 6.12 -6.91 -18.42
N SER A 70 6.45 -7.59 -17.31
CA SER A 70 5.56 -8.58 -16.69
C SER A 70 4.36 -7.98 -15.98
N GLY A 71 4.56 -6.86 -15.26
CA GLY A 71 3.55 -6.25 -14.39
C GLY A 71 3.02 -4.91 -14.86
N LYS A 72 2.85 -4.70 -16.19
CA LYS A 72 2.42 -3.42 -16.77
C LYS A 72 1.06 -2.91 -16.23
N ASP A 73 0.16 -3.84 -15.92
CA ASP A 73 -1.21 -3.55 -15.46
C ASP A 73 -1.36 -3.57 -13.94
N MET A 74 -0.26 -3.84 -13.22
CA MET A 74 -0.23 -3.85 -11.77
C MET A 74 -0.07 -2.44 -11.20
N SER A 75 -0.69 -2.20 -10.04
CA SER A 75 -0.37 -1.06 -9.19
C SER A 75 0.93 -1.33 -8.44
N TRP A 76 1.91 -0.43 -8.58
CA TRP A 76 3.24 -0.62 -8.02
C TRP A 76 3.46 0.22 -6.77
N SER A 77 3.77 -0.47 -5.68
CA SER A 77 4.35 0.11 -4.47
C SER A 77 5.78 -0.39 -4.32
N VAL A 78 6.72 0.49 -3.98
CA VAL A 78 8.11 0.09 -3.78
C VAL A 78 8.60 0.51 -2.41
N LYS A 79 9.25 -0.40 -1.69
CA LYS A 79 9.81 -0.11 -0.38
C LYS A 79 11.17 0.57 -0.53
N MET A 80 11.29 1.76 0.06
CA MET A 80 12.54 2.51 0.07
C MET A 80 13.68 1.71 0.74
N ASN A 81 14.88 1.86 0.21
CA ASN A 81 16.07 1.18 0.69
C ASN A 81 16.39 1.52 2.16
N ARG A 82 16.83 0.50 2.91
CA ARG A 82 17.16 0.63 4.35
C ARG A 82 18.25 1.64 4.66
N ILE A 83 19.11 1.98 3.71
CA ILE A 83 20.10 3.05 3.88
C ILE A 83 19.39 4.35 4.22
N VAL A 84 18.31 4.69 3.52
CA VAL A 84 17.53 5.92 3.74
C VAL A 84 16.83 5.90 5.09
N THR A 85 16.10 4.81 5.37
CA THR A 85 15.18 4.76 6.53
C THR A 85 15.84 4.30 7.82
N HIS A 86 16.74 3.32 7.78
CA HIS A 86 17.33 2.70 8.97
C HIS A 86 18.74 3.23 9.28
N ARG A 87 19.62 3.34 8.27
CA ARG A 87 20.99 3.79 8.49
C ARG A 87 21.06 5.31 8.64
N LEU A 88 20.54 6.08 7.68
CA LEU A 88 20.58 7.53 7.66
C LEU A 88 19.39 8.18 8.37
N ARG A 89 18.38 7.40 8.74
CA ARG A 89 17.21 7.85 9.54
C ARG A 89 16.59 9.14 9.01
N LEU A 90 16.42 9.20 7.68
CA LEU A 90 15.81 10.29 6.93
C LEU A 90 16.54 11.65 7.08
N ASN A 91 17.82 11.68 7.47
CA ASN A 91 18.59 12.92 7.52
C ASN A 91 18.96 13.40 6.11
N GLU A 92 19.59 14.57 6.00
CA GLU A 92 19.90 15.20 4.72
C GLU A 92 20.83 14.36 3.83
N ASN A 93 21.72 13.56 4.42
CA ASN A 93 22.58 12.64 3.67
C ASN A 93 21.78 11.56 2.93
N SER A 94 20.51 11.32 3.31
CA SER A 94 19.63 10.38 2.62
C SER A 94 19.04 10.93 1.32
N TYR A 95 19.03 12.24 1.11
CA TYR A 95 18.31 12.90 -0.01
C TYR A 95 18.84 12.47 -1.38
N LYS A 96 20.16 12.33 -1.51
CA LYS A 96 20.77 11.81 -2.74
C LYS A 96 20.25 10.40 -3.06
N TYR A 97 20.24 9.52 -2.06
CA TYR A 97 19.76 8.13 -2.23
C TYR A 97 18.29 8.08 -2.64
N VAL A 98 17.45 8.97 -2.10
CA VAL A 98 16.03 9.06 -2.50
C VAL A 98 15.91 9.49 -3.95
N LYS A 99 16.65 10.54 -4.37
CA LYS A 99 16.64 11.02 -5.75
C LYS A 99 17.13 9.95 -6.73
N ASP A 100 18.23 9.29 -6.41
CA ASP A 100 18.81 8.23 -7.23
C ASP A 100 17.84 7.05 -7.37
N PHE A 101 17.23 6.63 -6.24
CA PHE A 101 16.23 5.56 -6.21
C PHE A 101 15.03 5.88 -7.11
N ILE A 102 14.42 7.05 -6.95
CA ILE A 102 13.28 7.49 -7.77
C ILE A 102 13.70 7.62 -9.25
N GLY A 103 14.91 8.10 -9.49
CA GLY A 103 15.48 8.25 -10.83
C GLY A 103 15.54 6.94 -11.62
N ILE A 104 15.78 5.81 -10.95
CA ILE A 104 15.79 4.47 -11.60
C ILE A 104 14.41 4.16 -12.19
N PHE A 105 13.34 4.33 -11.41
CA PHE A 105 11.97 4.06 -11.85
C PHE A 105 11.50 5.05 -12.93
N LYS A 106 11.86 6.33 -12.78
CA LYS A 106 11.57 7.37 -13.78
C LYS A 106 12.23 7.04 -15.13
N LYS A 107 13.52 6.68 -15.13
CA LYS A 107 14.28 6.28 -16.35
C LYS A 107 13.67 5.04 -17.01
N SER A 108 13.18 4.09 -16.20
CA SER A 108 12.53 2.87 -16.70
C SER A 108 11.06 3.09 -17.10
N LYS A 109 10.53 4.30 -16.93
CA LYS A 109 9.12 4.65 -17.19
C LYS A 109 8.13 3.68 -16.51
N LEU A 110 8.46 3.18 -15.32
CA LEU A 110 7.55 2.45 -14.45
C LEU A 110 6.89 3.44 -13.49
N ASN A 111 5.58 3.64 -13.64
CA ASN A 111 4.82 4.48 -12.73
C ASN A 111 4.71 3.81 -11.36
N LEU A 112 5.11 4.56 -10.33
CA LEU A 112 4.94 4.14 -8.96
C LEU A 112 3.72 4.83 -8.36
N ASP A 113 2.77 4.04 -7.87
CA ASP A 113 1.64 4.57 -7.11
C ASP A 113 2.07 4.96 -5.69
N ASN A 114 3.02 4.21 -5.13
CA ASN A 114 3.50 4.46 -3.78
C ASN A 114 5.00 4.18 -3.61
N ILE A 115 5.64 4.96 -2.74
CA ILE A 115 6.99 4.71 -2.22
C ILE A 115 6.88 4.58 -0.71
N LEU A 116 7.08 3.37 -0.20
CA LEU A 116 6.95 3.06 1.21
C LEU A 116 8.24 3.34 1.97
N PHE A 117 8.21 4.26 2.90
CA PHE A 117 9.27 4.55 3.86
C PHE A 117 8.94 3.89 5.21
N GLN A 118 9.34 2.65 5.39
CA GLN A 118 9.19 1.98 6.68
C GLN A 118 10.26 2.50 7.66
N LEU A 119 9.81 3.07 8.77
CA LEU A 119 10.67 3.61 9.81
C LEU A 119 11.11 2.53 10.80
N PRO A 120 12.33 2.59 11.34
CA PRO A 120 12.73 1.69 12.43
C PRO A 120 11.99 2.05 13.74
N PRO A 121 11.83 1.09 14.68
CA PRO A 121 11.17 1.34 15.96
C PRO A 121 11.79 2.47 16.79
N SER A 122 13.09 2.72 16.61
CA SER A 122 13.83 3.79 17.29
C SER A 122 13.57 5.20 16.74
N MET A 123 12.82 5.33 15.65
CA MET A 123 12.35 6.64 15.17
C MET A 123 10.96 6.92 15.75
N ASP A 124 10.87 7.94 16.56
CA ASP A 124 9.64 8.44 17.20
C ASP A 124 9.15 9.74 16.55
N ILE A 125 8.13 10.34 17.15
CA ILE A 125 7.50 11.58 16.66
C ILE A 125 8.45 12.77 16.61
N LYS A 126 9.54 12.80 17.39
CA LYS A 126 10.55 13.87 17.34
C LYS A 126 11.22 13.97 15.97
N ASN A 127 11.12 12.93 15.15
CA ASN A 127 11.64 12.91 13.78
C ASN A 127 10.64 13.40 12.71
N ILE A 128 9.50 13.98 13.10
CA ILE A 128 8.40 14.34 12.18
C ILE A 128 8.85 15.32 11.09
N ASP A 129 9.74 16.25 11.39
CA ASP A 129 10.24 17.22 10.41
C ASP A 129 11.06 16.55 9.28
N ARG A 130 11.78 15.46 9.61
CA ARG A 130 12.49 14.67 8.59
C ARG A 130 11.52 13.96 7.66
N ILE A 131 10.40 13.46 8.21
CA ILE A 131 9.32 12.85 7.42
C ILE A 131 8.72 13.86 6.46
N ILE A 132 8.41 15.08 6.95
CA ILE A 132 7.84 16.15 6.14
C ILE A 132 8.79 16.54 4.98
N LYS A 133 10.07 16.81 5.29
CA LYS A 133 11.08 17.14 4.28
C LYS A 133 11.23 16.02 3.23
N LEU A 134 11.22 14.76 3.67
CA LEU A 134 11.39 13.64 2.76
C LEU A 134 10.14 13.39 1.91
N ALA A 135 8.95 13.63 2.44
CA ALA A 135 7.70 13.56 1.66
C ALA A 135 7.69 14.59 0.53
N ASP A 136 8.16 15.83 0.80
CA ASP A 136 8.31 16.86 -0.23
C ASP A 136 9.29 16.43 -1.33
N LEU A 137 10.42 15.83 -0.94
CA LEU A 137 11.44 15.35 -1.87
C LEU A 137 10.96 14.19 -2.74
N ALA A 138 10.22 13.24 -2.16
CA ALA A 138 9.75 12.03 -2.84
C ALA A 138 8.46 12.23 -3.66
N GLY A 139 7.75 13.33 -3.41
CA GLY A 139 6.39 13.59 -3.90
C GLY A 139 5.35 13.08 -2.93
N LYS A 140 4.60 13.99 -2.31
CA LYS A 140 3.59 13.69 -1.27
C LYS A 140 2.49 12.74 -1.76
N ASP A 141 2.15 12.83 -3.04
CA ASP A 141 1.15 11.99 -3.70
C ASP A 141 1.47 10.50 -3.63
N ARG A 142 2.77 10.16 -3.63
CA ARG A 142 3.26 8.78 -3.61
C ARG A 142 4.00 8.37 -2.34
N ALA A 143 4.49 9.31 -1.53
CA ALA A 143 5.20 9.00 -0.30
C ALA A 143 4.25 8.44 0.77
N VAL A 144 4.59 7.27 1.30
CA VAL A 144 3.87 6.58 2.38
C VAL A 144 4.85 6.26 3.49
N PHE A 145 4.53 6.66 4.72
CA PHE A 145 5.37 6.38 5.88
C PHE A 145 4.74 5.35 6.79
N GLU A 146 5.42 4.24 7.01
CA GLU A 146 5.01 3.23 7.99
C GLU A 146 5.80 3.41 9.29
N ALA A 147 5.12 3.79 10.36
CA ALA A 147 5.71 3.89 11.68
C ALA A 147 5.74 2.52 12.37
N ARG A 148 6.82 2.28 13.12
CA ARG A 148 7.01 1.12 14.00
C ARG A 148 7.08 1.53 15.48
N ASN A 149 6.84 2.81 15.75
CA ASN A 149 6.78 3.40 17.09
C ASN A 149 5.37 3.95 17.32
N THR A 150 4.78 3.62 18.47
CA THR A 150 3.39 3.96 18.80
C THR A 150 3.17 5.45 18.98
N SER A 151 4.23 6.27 19.19
CA SER A 151 4.12 7.72 19.31
C SER A 151 3.52 8.41 18.07
N PHE A 152 3.51 7.76 16.90
CA PHE A 152 2.90 8.28 15.69
C PHE A 152 1.37 8.10 15.63
N PHE A 153 0.81 7.22 16.44
CA PHE A 153 -0.60 6.83 16.35
C PHE A 153 -1.46 7.57 17.38
N ASN A 154 -1.63 8.88 17.13
CA ASN A 154 -2.52 9.75 17.91
C ASN A 154 -3.09 10.86 17.03
N GLU A 155 -4.19 11.48 17.49
CA GLU A 155 -4.94 12.43 16.69
C GLU A 155 -4.16 13.71 16.36
N ASN A 156 -3.25 14.17 17.21
CA ASN A 156 -2.43 15.36 16.96
C ASN A 156 -1.50 15.12 15.75
N VAL A 157 -0.88 13.94 15.69
CA VAL A 157 -0.04 13.54 14.56
C VAL A 157 -0.88 13.38 13.29
N TYR A 158 -2.07 12.78 13.39
CA TYR A 158 -2.95 12.62 12.24
C TYR A 158 -3.40 13.97 11.68
N LYS A 159 -3.76 14.94 12.54
CA LYS A 159 -4.09 16.32 12.12
C LYS A 159 -2.93 16.99 11.41
N LEU A 160 -1.71 16.87 11.94
CA LEU A 160 -0.50 17.43 11.34
C LEU A 160 -0.25 16.82 9.95
N LEU A 161 -0.28 15.48 9.83
CA LEU A 161 -0.03 14.79 8.58
C LEU A 161 -1.11 15.09 7.54
N ARG A 162 -2.40 15.20 7.94
CA ARG A 162 -3.49 15.67 7.08
C ARG A 162 -3.20 17.08 6.53
N LYS A 163 -2.85 18.02 7.40
CA LYS A 163 -2.49 19.39 7.00
C LYS A 163 -1.32 19.43 6.02
N LYS A 164 -0.36 18.51 6.15
CA LYS A 164 0.81 18.40 5.27
C LYS A 164 0.58 17.56 4.02
N GLY A 165 -0.57 16.86 3.91
CA GLY A 165 -0.88 15.99 2.78
C GLY A 165 0.03 14.74 2.72
N ILE A 166 0.41 14.19 3.88
CA ILE A 166 1.33 13.04 3.98
C ILE A 166 0.57 11.79 4.39
N THR A 167 0.76 10.70 3.68
CA THR A 167 0.14 9.41 3.99
C THR A 167 0.90 8.66 5.08
N LEU A 168 0.24 8.46 6.23
CA LEU A 168 0.68 7.50 7.24
C LEU A 168 0.05 6.15 6.94
N ALA A 169 0.86 5.10 6.88
CA ALA A 169 0.36 3.75 6.67
C ALA A 169 -0.48 3.28 7.86
N SER A 170 -1.62 2.68 7.55
CA SER A 170 -2.36 1.84 8.49
C SER A 170 -1.62 0.53 8.68
N ILE A 171 -1.56 0.03 9.89
CA ILE A 171 -0.93 -1.26 10.20
C ILE A 171 -1.83 -2.14 11.07
N ASP A 172 -1.81 -3.44 10.80
CA ASP A 172 -2.32 -4.48 11.68
C ASP A 172 -1.12 -5.35 12.08
N SER A 173 -0.70 -5.22 13.35
CA SER A 173 0.61 -5.69 13.79
C SER A 173 0.64 -5.98 15.30
N PRO A 174 1.69 -6.62 15.84
CA PRO A 174 1.82 -6.88 17.27
C PRO A 174 1.88 -5.62 18.14
N ILE A 175 2.26 -4.46 17.60
CA ILE A 175 2.27 -3.19 18.34
C ILE A 175 0.90 -2.50 18.38
N GLY A 176 -0.08 -3.01 17.64
CA GLY A 176 -1.45 -2.50 17.59
C GLY A 176 -2.07 -2.57 16.20
N ASN A 177 -3.38 -2.34 16.16
CA ASN A 177 -4.19 -2.27 14.96
C ASN A 177 -4.58 -0.81 14.74
N PHE A 178 -3.82 -0.10 13.91
CA PHE A 178 -4.00 1.33 13.68
C PHE A 178 -4.51 1.55 12.25
N TYR A 179 -5.82 1.82 12.12
CA TYR A 179 -6.45 2.14 10.85
C TYR A 179 -6.65 3.65 10.77
N VAL A 180 -5.89 4.30 9.88
CA VAL A 180 -5.81 5.75 9.82
C VAL A 180 -5.96 6.26 8.38
N LYS A 181 -6.54 7.45 8.24
CA LYS A 181 -6.60 8.17 6.96
C LYS A 181 -6.05 9.59 7.17
N THR A 182 -4.87 9.85 6.64
CA THR A 182 -4.23 11.17 6.68
C THR A 182 -4.22 11.88 5.32
N THR A 183 -4.63 11.16 4.25
CA THR A 183 -4.87 11.70 2.90
C THR A 183 -6.12 11.02 2.31
N ASP A 184 -6.46 11.28 1.03
CA ASP A 184 -7.55 10.56 0.35
C ASP A 184 -7.25 9.06 0.12
N LYS A 185 -6.04 8.63 0.44
CA LYS A 185 -5.54 7.27 0.32
C LYS A 185 -5.42 6.62 1.71
N VAL A 186 -5.79 5.34 1.80
CA VAL A 186 -5.38 4.45 2.88
C VAL A 186 -4.40 3.42 2.32
N TYR A 187 -3.25 3.31 2.96
CA TYR A 187 -2.24 2.30 2.66
C TYR A 187 -2.15 1.36 3.87
N LEU A 188 -2.63 0.14 3.73
CA LEU A 188 -2.73 -0.83 4.82
C LEU A 188 -1.72 -1.96 4.66
N ARG A 189 -0.96 -2.23 5.72
CA ARG A 189 -0.06 -3.39 5.79
C ARG A 189 -0.48 -4.34 6.90
N LEU A 190 -0.62 -5.61 6.55
CA LEU A 190 -1.06 -6.68 7.44
C LEU A 190 0.14 -7.56 7.83
N HIS A 191 0.64 -7.38 9.05
CA HIS A 191 1.86 -8.02 9.56
C HIS A 191 1.58 -9.18 10.51
N GLY A 192 0.32 -9.35 10.94
CA GLY A 192 -0.06 -10.28 12.00
C GLY A 192 -0.10 -9.65 13.39
N ARG A 193 -0.98 -10.18 14.27
CA ARG A 193 -1.35 -9.54 15.53
C ARG A 193 -0.58 -10.01 16.74
N LYS A 194 -0.11 -11.27 16.73
CA LYS A 194 0.60 -11.87 17.88
C LYS A 194 2.11 -11.76 17.73
N THR A 195 2.59 -12.17 16.57
CA THR A 195 4.02 -12.18 16.25
C THR A 195 4.20 -11.54 14.87
N TRP A 196 5.26 -10.74 14.70
CA TRP A 196 5.59 -10.15 13.43
C TRP A 196 5.73 -11.22 12.35
N TYR A 197 4.95 -11.05 11.29
CA TYR A 197 4.94 -11.88 10.08
C TYR A 197 4.38 -13.30 10.27
N ASN A 198 4.52 -13.95 11.41
CA ASN A 198 4.01 -15.30 11.63
C ASN A 198 2.55 -15.26 12.12
N TYR A 199 1.63 -15.17 11.15
CA TYR A 199 0.20 -15.04 11.45
C TYR A 199 -0.66 -15.50 10.27
N ARG A 200 -1.84 -16.07 10.59
CA ARG A 200 -2.92 -16.35 9.66
C ARG A 200 -4.15 -15.56 10.09
N TYR A 201 -4.65 -14.69 9.21
CA TYR A 201 -5.90 -13.97 9.44
C TYR A 201 -7.09 -14.88 9.18
N SER A 202 -8.07 -14.86 10.08
CA SER A 202 -9.38 -15.48 9.82
C SER A 202 -10.23 -14.58 8.92
N ARG A 203 -11.23 -15.18 8.23
CA ARG A 203 -12.18 -14.42 7.41
C ARG A 203 -12.87 -13.32 8.20
N LYS A 204 -13.34 -13.61 9.45
CA LYS A 204 -13.98 -12.63 10.34
C LYS A 204 -13.07 -11.42 10.61
N GLN A 205 -11.77 -11.66 10.85
CA GLN A 205 -10.81 -10.58 11.05
C GLN A 205 -10.65 -9.71 9.80
N LEU A 206 -10.58 -10.32 8.61
CA LEU A 206 -10.43 -9.60 7.34
C LEU A 206 -11.69 -8.77 7.02
N VAL A 207 -12.89 -9.29 7.29
CA VAL A 207 -14.14 -8.53 7.17
C VAL A 207 -14.14 -7.31 8.10
N ASN A 208 -13.81 -7.50 9.38
CA ASN A 208 -13.76 -6.40 10.35
C ASN A 208 -12.72 -5.33 9.97
N ILE A 209 -11.59 -5.75 9.39
CA ILE A 209 -10.56 -4.83 8.87
C ILE A 209 -11.13 -4.00 7.72
N LEU A 210 -11.76 -4.65 6.73
CA LEU A 210 -12.36 -3.94 5.60
C LEU A 210 -13.41 -2.93 6.07
N GLU A 211 -14.31 -3.31 6.97
CA GLU A 211 -15.33 -2.42 7.55
C GLU A 211 -14.73 -1.23 8.30
N SER A 212 -13.65 -1.46 9.04
CA SER A 212 -12.93 -0.39 9.74
C SER A 212 -12.31 0.62 8.76
N ILE A 213 -11.79 0.15 7.64
CA ILE A 213 -11.24 1.01 6.59
C ILE A 213 -12.36 1.76 5.84
N GLU A 214 -13.46 1.11 5.53
CA GLU A 214 -14.60 1.75 4.85
C GLU A 214 -15.21 2.90 5.64
N LYS A 215 -15.24 2.80 6.97
CA LYS A 215 -15.67 3.89 7.87
C LYS A 215 -14.82 5.15 7.71
N LEU A 216 -13.55 5.03 7.29
CA LEU A 216 -12.66 6.14 7.02
C LEU A 216 -12.96 6.85 5.67
N LYS A 217 -13.78 6.22 4.81
CA LYS A 217 -14.19 6.75 3.49
C LYS A 217 -13.01 7.21 2.64
N PRO A 218 -12.00 6.35 2.34
CA PRO A 218 -10.92 6.72 1.47
C PRO A 218 -11.37 6.70 0.00
N LYS A 219 -10.73 7.52 -0.87
CA LYS A 219 -10.90 7.42 -2.32
C LYS A 219 -10.17 6.22 -2.92
N SER A 220 -9.04 5.83 -2.29
CA SER A 220 -8.28 4.65 -2.68
C SER A 220 -7.77 3.89 -1.47
N LEU A 221 -7.78 2.56 -1.59
CA LEU A 221 -7.29 1.61 -0.59
C LEU A 221 -6.22 0.72 -1.23
N TYR A 222 -5.02 0.73 -0.65
CA TYR A 222 -3.92 -0.18 -0.99
C TYR A 222 -3.72 -1.14 0.17
N VAL A 223 -3.80 -2.44 -0.07
CA VAL A 223 -3.65 -3.47 0.97
C VAL A 223 -2.53 -4.43 0.59
N PHE A 224 -1.54 -4.53 1.46
CA PHE A 224 -0.42 -5.45 1.27
C PHE A 224 -0.27 -6.40 2.44
N PHE A 225 -0.40 -7.68 2.13
CA PHE A 225 -0.17 -8.75 3.09
C PHE A 225 1.32 -9.04 3.22
N ASN A 226 1.81 -8.99 4.45
CA ASN A 226 3.20 -9.21 4.80
C ASN A 226 3.32 -10.17 6.01
N ASN A 227 2.65 -11.30 5.89
CA ASN A 227 2.61 -12.39 6.89
C ASN A 227 2.89 -13.73 6.20
N THR A 228 3.16 -14.78 6.98
CA THR A 228 3.51 -16.11 6.45
C THR A 228 2.43 -16.68 5.54
N ASP A 229 1.15 -16.43 5.83
CA ASP A 229 0.01 -16.88 5.02
C ASP A 229 -0.51 -15.80 4.05
N MET A 230 0.40 -14.92 3.58
CA MET A 230 0.04 -13.73 2.79
C MET A 230 -0.77 -14.05 1.54
N PHE A 231 -0.45 -15.14 0.83
CA PHE A 231 -1.14 -15.52 -0.39
C PHE A 231 -2.61 -15.87 -0.14
N ASN A 232 -2.87 -16.79 0.82
CA ASN A 232 -4.23 -17.21 1.12
C ASN A 232 -5.04 -16.08 1.75
N ASN A 233 -4.42 -15.26 2.62
CA ASN A 233 -5.09 -14.13 3.22
C ASN A 233 -5.43 -13.03 2.20
N ALA A 234 -4.52 -12.73 1.26
CA ALA A 234 -4.80 -11.78 0.18
C ALA A 234 -5.91 -12.30 -0.75
N LYS A 235 -5.89 -13.59 -1.13
CA LYS A 235 -6.95 -14.23 -1.92
C LYS A 235 -8.30 -14.13 -1.21
N MET A 236 -8.36 -14.50 0.07
CA MET A 236 -9.57 -14.42 0.88
C MET A 236 -10.08 -12.97 0.98
N PHE A 237 -9.20 -11.99 1.09
CA PHE A 237 -9.58 -10.58 1.14
C PHE A 237 -10.16 -10.09 -0.19
N VAL A 238 -9.60 -10.52 -1.33
CA VAL A 238 -10.15 -10.27 -2.66
C VAL A 238 -11.55 -10.86 -2.81
N ASP A 239 -11.76 -12.09 -2.31
CA ASP A 239 -13.06 -12.74 -2.36
C ASP A 239 -14.09 -11.98 -1.49
N ILE A 240 -13.73 -11.52 -0.30
CA ILE A 240 -14.57 -10.68 0.58
C ILE A 240 -14.98 -9.37 -0.14
N ILE A 241 -14.03 -8.71 -0.79
CA ILE A 241 -14.31 -7.48 -1.55
C ILE A 241 -15.29 -7.75 -2.68
N ASN A 242 -15.09 -8.83 -3.44
CA ASN A 242 -15.95 -9.17 -4.58
C ASN A 242 -17.37 -9.56 -4.14
N GLU A 243 -17.53 -10.24 -3.03
CA GLU A 243 -18.83 -10.55 -2.44
C GLU A 243 -19.58 -9.29 -2.00
N LYS A 244 -18.86 -8.37 -1.34
CA LYS A 244 -19.48 -7.17 -0.76
C LYS A 244 -19.80 -6.10 -1.81
N HIS A 245 -18.97 -5.95 -2.83
CA HIS A 245 -19.02 -4.84 -3.78
C HIS A 245 -19.23 -5.27 -5.24
N GLY A 246 -19.45 -6.56 -5.51
CA GLY A 246 -19.62 -7.09 -6.86
C GLY A 246 -18.42 -6.82 -7.76
N ASN A 247 -17.61 -7.80 -8.04
CA ASN A 247 -16.53 -7.87 -9.05
C ASN A 247 -15.71 -6.59 -9.36
N LEU A 248 -15.57 -5.65 -8.41
CA LEU A 248 -14.86 -4.37 -8.60
C LEU A 248 -13.42 -4.55 -9.08
N LEU A 249 -12.75 -5.64 -8.68
CA LEU A 249 -11.37 -5.92 -9.07
C LEU A 249 -11.27 -6.55 -10.48
N ARG A 250 -12.33 -7.17 -11.00
CA ARG A 250 -12.36 -7.79 -12.33
C ARG A 250 -12.50 -6.79 -13.48
N ASN A 251 -13.03 -5.60 -13.23
CA ASN A 251 -13.36 -4.64 -14.29
C ASN A 251 -12.15 -3.92 -14.93
N LYS A 252 -10.93 -4.09 -14.43
CA LYS A 252 -9.73 -3.53 -15.08
C LYS A 252 -9.22 -4.36 -16.26
N GLN A 253 -9.51 -5.65 -16.33
CA GLN A 253 -9.06 -6.50 -17.45
C GLN A 253 -9.94 -6.41 -18.71
N ARG A 254 -11.15 -5.83 -18.63
CA ARG A 254 -12.08 -5.75 -19.77
C ARG A 254 -12.12 -4.42 -20.51
N ARG A 255 -11.31 -3.43 -20.14
CA ARG A 255 -11.29 -2.12 -20.83
C ARG A 255 -10.17 -1.93 -21.84
N GLN A 256 -9.53 -3.00 -22.28
CA GLN A 256 -8.57 -2.95 -23.38
C GLN A 256 -8.84 -4.10 -24.37
N ILE A 257 -9.97 -4.04 -25.02
CA ILE A 257 -10.12 -4.63 -26.37
C ILE A 257 -10.82 -3.53 -27.17
N PRO A 258 -10.19 -3.05 -28.26
CA PRO A 258 -10.72 -2.02 -29.11
C PRO A 258 -12.01 -2.44 -29.80
#